data_f54a32ca5407322d30c78d1974dcf9d3
#
_entry.id   f54a32ca5407322d30c78d1974dcf9d3
#
_cell.length_a   1.000
_cell.length_b   1.000
_cell.length_c   1.000
_cell.angle_alpha   90.00
_cell.angle_beta   90.00
_cell.angle_gamma   90.00
#
_symmetry.space_group_name_H-M   'P 1'
#
loop_
_entity.id
_entity.type
_entity.pdbx_description
1 polymer ?
#
loop_
_entity_poly.entity_id
_entity_poly.type
_entity_poly.pdbx_seq_one_letter_code
_entity_poly.pdbx_strand_id
1 'polypeptide(L)'
;MEYDVVIVGGGPAGLSAAIRLKQLAAEKGTEIGVCVLEKGSEIGAHILSGAVMDPRAITELFPDWKERGAPLNVEVTEDRFLFLSEKSAVATPNWALPDNFKNHGNYVISLGNVTRWLGQQAEALGVEIFPGFPAAEILYNDDGSVKGVATGNMGVGKDGEPTENFQLGMELHAKYTLFAEGCRGHLGRQLISKYKLDANADPQAYGIGIKELWEIDPAKHKPGLVIHTAGWPLKSDTYGGSFLYHMDNNQVVVGFVVGLGYTNPYLSPFEEFQRYKTHPSIRAFLEGGKRVSYGARAITAGGLLSLPKTVFPGGALIGDDAGFLNASRIKGSHAAIKTGMLAADAAFDALQAGRQSDELNAYPDAFKQSWLHTELYRARNFKQWMAKGLYLGTLMVGLEQKVMGGNVPWTLHHKHADHEMLKPASQCEPIEYPKPDGKLTFDRLSSVFISNTNHEENQPAHLTLKDASVPVNVNLRTYAGPEARFCPAAVYEFVKNDDGSDRLVINAQNCVHCKTCDIKDPTQNIVWVTPEGGGGPNYPNM
;
A
#
# COMPACT_ATOMS: atom_id res chain seq x y z
N MET A 1 4.46 29.09 -3.01
CA MET A 1 5.44 28.89 -1.91
C MET A 1 6.69 28.28 -2.51
N GLU A 2 7.88 28.60 -1.98
CA GLU A 2 9.17 28.15 -2.51
C GLU A 2 9.89 27.30 -1.44
N TYR A 3 10.39 26.14 -1.83
CA TYR A 3 11.14 25.22 -0.96
C TYR A 3 12.38 24.67 -1.70
N ASP A 4 13.35 24.15 -0.95
CA ASP A 4 14.43 23.38 -1.56
C ASP A 4 13.92 21.99 -1.96
N VAL A 5 13.13 21.34 -1.08
CA VAL A 5 12.54 20.03 -1.36
C VAL A 5 11.07 20.01 -0.95
N VAL A 6 10.20 19.64 -1.88
CA VAL A 6 8.79 19.30 -1.63
C VAL A 6 8.65 17.79 -1.63
N ILE A 7 7.92 17.25 -0.65
CA ILE A 7 7.67 15.82 -0.50
C ILE A 7 6.14 15.58 -0.56
N VAL A 8 5.72 14.72 -1.48
CA VAL A 8 4.31 14.36 -1.67
C VAL A 8 4.02 13.04 -0.95
N GLY A 9 3.34 13.11 0.18
CA GLY A 9 2.95 11.98 1.01
C GLY A 9 3.68 11.91 2.36
N GLY A 10 2.92 12.07 3.44
CA GLY A 10 3.36 12.00 4.84
C GLY A 10 3.44 10.57 5.40
N GLY A 11 3.78 9.59 4.55
CA GLY A 11 4.04 8.21 4.97
C GLY A 11 5.49 7.97 5.42
N PRO A 12 5.85 6.70 5.77
CA PRO A 12 7.20 6.37 6.25
C PRO A 12 8.32 6.81 5.32
N ALA A 13 8.14 6.72 3.99
CA ALA A 13 9.16 7.13 3.03
C ALA A 13 9.36 8.64 3.02
N GLY A 14 8.26 9.40 2.91
CA GLY A 14 8.31 10.86 2.83
C GLY A 14 8.84 11.49 4.12
N LEU A 15 8.34 11.05 5.28
CA LEU A 15 8.81 11.57 6.57
C LEU A 15 10.28 11.21 6.83
N SER A 16 10.72 10.01 6.46
CA SER A 16 12.13 9.63 6.61
C SER A 16 13.04 10.43 5.70
N ALA A 17 12.59 10.77 4.49
CA ALA A 17 13.33 11.69 3.61
C ALA A 17 13.42 13.09 4.20
N ALA A 18 12.32 13.65 4.71
CA ALA A 18 12.27 14.94 5.34
C ALA A 18 13.20 15.04 6.56
N ILE A 19 13.11 14.04 7.45
CA ILE A 19 13.98 13.93 8.63
C ILE A 19 15.45 13.88 8.22
N ARG A 20 15.81 13.01 7.27
CA ARG A 20 17.20 12.83 6.83
C ARG A 20 17.76 14.11 6.22
N LEU A 21 17.02 14.83 5.40
CA LEU A 21 17.38 16.13 4.85
C LEU A 21 17.73 17.14 5.96
N LYS A 22 16.88 17.24 6.99
CA LYS A 22 17.11 18.15 8.13
C LYS A 22 18.30 17.72 9.01
N GLN A 23 18.51 16.40 9.19
CA GLN A 23 19.70 15.89 9.89
C GLN A 23 20.98 16.29 9.14
N LEU A 24 21.04 16.08 7.83
CA LEU A 24 22.19 16.46 6.99
C LEU A 24 22.45 17.97 7.01
N ALA A 25 21.39 18.78 6.94
CA ALA A 25 21.50 20.22 7.04
C ALA A 25 22.10 20.66 8.38
N ALA A 26 21.66 20.08 9.49
CA ALA A 26 22.20 20.33 10.81
C ALA A 26 23.67 19.89 10.93
N GLU A 27 24.01 18.70 10.43
CA GLU A 27 25.40 18.19 10.39
C GLU A 27 26.37 19.10 9.62
N LYS A 28 25.88 19.74 8.55
CA LYS A 28 26.68 20.66 7.71
C LYS A 28 26.56 22.12 8.12
N GLY A 29 25.72 22.45 9.09
CA GLY A 29 25.48 23.84 9.51
C GLY A 29 24.83 24.70 8.40
N THR A 30 23.99 24.10 7.57
CA THR A 30 23.26 24.77 6.48
C THR A 30 21.77 24.72 6.75
N GLU A 31 21.01 25.63 6.15
CA GLU A 31 19.55 25.60 6.20
C GLU A 31 18.99 25.14 4.86
N ILE A 32 17.96 24.30 4.91
CA ILE A 32 17.17 23.90 3.74
C ILE A 32 15.68 23.95 4.08
N GLY A 33 14.89 24.48 3.14
CA GLY A 33 13.44 24.49 3.22
C GLY A 33 12.87 23.15 2.77
N VAL A 34 12.18 22.44 3.67
CA VAL A 34 11.55 21.13 3.40
C VAL A 34 10.11 21.18 3.81
N CYS A 35 9.20 20.83 2.92
CA CYS A 35 7.79 20.63 3.27
C CYS A 35 7.27 19.25 2.85
N VAL A 36 6.24 18.78 3.56
CA VAL A 36 5.53 17.52 3.31
C VAL A 36 4.06 17.81 3.13
N LEU A 37 3.50 17.39 2.00
CA LEU A 37 2.05 17.42 1.75
C LEU A 37 1.44 16.08 2.14
N GLU A 38 0.34 16.10 2.89
CA GLU A 38 -0.44 14.91 3.26
C GLU A 38 -1.92 15.16 2.98
N LYS A 39 -2.56 14.23 2.24
CA LYS A 39 -3.98 14.36 1.90
C LYS A 39 -4.93 14.04 3.05
N GLY A 40 -4.48 13.20 4.01
CA GLY A 40 -5.24 12.86 5.20
C GLY A 40 -5.38 14.05 6.15
N SER A 41 -6.38 14.00 7.01
CA SER A 41 -6.64 15.05 8.01
C SER A 41 -5.49 15.24 9.01
N GLU A 42 -4.66 14.22 9.18
CA GLU A 42 -3.46 14.22 10.02
C GLU A 42 -2.45 13.19 9.50
N ILE A 43 -1.21 13.30 9.92
CA ILE A 43 -0.18 12.28 9.67
C ILE A 43 -0.64 10.94 10.28
N GLY A 44 -0.57 9.88 9.49
CA GLY A 44 -0.92 8.52 9.93
C GLY A 44 -2.40 8.14 9.76
N ALA A 45 -3.32 9.08 9.48
CA ALA A 45 -4.76 8.78 9.36
C ALA A 45 -5.07 7.69 8.32
N HIS A 46 -4.43 7.75 7.16
CA HIS A 46 -4.63 6.81 6.05
C HIS A 46 -3.70 5.60 6.07
N ILE A 47 -2.86 5.45 7.09
CA ILE A 47 -1.87 4.39 7.14
C ILE A 47 -2.49 3.08 7.60
N LEU A 48 -2.34 2.06 6.75
CA LEU A 48 -2.74 0.68 7.02
C LEU A 48 -1.61 -0.25 6.61
N SER A 49 -1.22 -1.17 7.49
CA SER A 49 -0.17 -2.16 7.22
C SER A 49 -0.47 -3.49 7.91
N GLY A 50 0.14 -4.57 7.45
CA GLY A 50 0.13 -5.87 8.12
C GLY A 50 0.81 -5.82 9.49
N ALA A 51 1.86 -4.97 9.61
CA ALA A 51 2.46 -4.48 10.84
C ALA A 51 3.41 -5.42 11.59
N VAL A 52 4.20 -6.21 10.89
CA VAL A 52 5.48 -6.70 11.43
C VAL A 52 6.62 -5.91 10.79
N MET A 53 7.31 -5.10 11.58
CA MET A 53 8.35 -4.18 11.11
C MET A 53 9.75 -4.70 11.42
N ASP A 54 10.63 -4.70 10.41
CA ASP A 54 12.08 -4.84 10.57
C ASP A 54 12.63 -3.49 11.05
N PRO A 55 13.29 -3.40 12.21
CA PRO A 55 13.73 -2.13 12.79
C PRO A 55 14.99 -1.56 12.13
N ARG A 56 15.62 -2.27 11.17
CA ARG A 56 16.91 -1.90 10.60
C ARG A 56 16.94 -0.46 10.08
N ALA A 57 15.97 -0.10 9.24
CA ALA A 57 15.97 1.23 8.62
C ALA A 57 15.67 2.35 9.63
N ILE A 58 14.79 2.11 10.62
CA ILE A 58 14.56 3.11 11.68
C ILE A 58 15.76 3.27 12.60
N THR A 59 16.53 2.18 12.82
CA THR A 59 17.79 2.23 13.57
C THR A 59 18.88 3.01 12.83
N GLU A 60 18.90 2.93 11.48
CA GLU A 60 19.80 3.77 10.69
C GLU A 60 19.41 5.26 10.74
N LEU A 61 18.11 5.56 10.72
CA LEU A 61 17.60 6.94 10.78
C LEU A 61 17.75 7.56 12.17
N PHE A 62 17.45 6.78 13.20
CA PHE A 62 17.54 7.14 14.61
C PHE A 62 18.16 6.00 15.40
N PRO A 63 19.50 6.01 15.64
CA PRO A 63 20.14 4.98 16.46
C PRO A 63 19.57 4.91 17.89
N ASP A 64 19.05 6.03 18.39
CA ASP A 64 18.44 6.23 19.71
C ASP A 64 16.89 6.18 19.67
N TRP A 65 16.29 5.46 18.71
CA TRP A 65 14.83 5.43 18.52
C TRP A 65 14.07 4.93 19.76
N LYS A 66 14.68 4.03 20.57
CA LYS A 66 14.08 3.54 21.82
C LYS A 66 13.96 4.63 22.87
N GLU A 67 15.04 5.37 23.06
CA GLU A 67 15.13 6.50 24.00
C GLU A 67 14.21 7.65 23.57
N ARG A 68 13.99 7.81 22.25
CA ARG A 68 13.03 8.77 21.69
C ARG A 68 11.58 8.30 21.79
N GLY A 69 11.32 7.12 22.33
CA GLY A 69 9.97 6.61 22.51
C GLY A 69 9.26 6.21 21.21
N ALA A 70 10.00 5.70 20.23
CA ALA A 70 9.37 5.15 19.02
C ALA A 70 8.43 3.99 19.42
N PRO A 71 7.19 3.92 18.87
CA PRO A 71 6.19 2.96 19.32
C PRO A 71 6.39 1.55 18.73
N LEU A 72 7.59 0.99 18.93
CA LEU A 72 7.95 -0.39 18.64
C LEU A 72 7.98 -1.18 19.95
N ASN A 73 6.82 -1.44 20.53
CA ASN A 73 6.69 -1.93 21.90
C ASN A 73 6.64 -3.45 22.01
N VAL A 74 6.22 -4.17 20.96
CA VAL A 74 5.96 -5.61 21.02
C VAL A 74 6.93 -6.34 20.11
N GLU A 75 8.00 -6.89 20.70
CA GLU A 75 8.94 -7.75 19.97
C GLU A 75 8.28 -9.07 19.59
N VAL A 76 8.64 -9.63 18.42
CA VAL A 76 8.16 -10.94 18.00
C VAL A 76 8.80 -12.02 18.88
N THR A 77 7.96 -12.72 19.62
CA THR A 77 8.37 -13.78 20.58
C THR A 77 8.12 -15.19 20.02
N GLU A 78 7.13 -15.33 19.16
CA GLU A 78 6.78 -16.61 18.54
C GLU A 78 6.34 -16.38 17.08
N ASP A 79 6.87 -17.18 16.17
CA ASP A 79 6.59 -17.08 14.73
C ASP A 79 6.11 -18.43 14.19
N ARG A 80 4.92 -18.44 13.57
CA ARG A 80 4.29 -19.63 13.01
C ARG A 80 3.95 -19.42 11.54
N PHE A 81 4.20 -20.44 10.73
CA PHE A 81 3.71 -20.49 9.35
C PHE A 81 2.84 -21.74 9.15
N LEU A 82 1.58 -21.54 8.75
CA LEU A 82 0.58 -22.60 8.60
C LEU A 82 0.13 -22.74 7.14
N PHE A 83 0.08 -23.96 6.64
CA PHE A 83 -0.69 -24.26 5.43
C PHE A 83 -2.08 -24.72 5.84
N LEU A 84 -3.10 -24.01 5.32
CA LEU A 84 -4.50 -24.28 5.65
C LEU A 84 -5.16 -25.11 4.56
N SER A 85 -5.86 -26.14 4.98
CA SER A 85 -6.97 -26.74 4.24
C SER A 85 -8.29 -26.22 4.83
N GLU A 86 -9.44 -26.61 4.33
CA GLU A 86 -10.73 -26.11 4.84
C GLU A 86 -10.94 -26.34 6.35
N LYS A 87 -10.43 -27.42 6.90
CA LYS A 87 -10.71 -27.84 8.30
C LYS A 87 -9.46 -28.09 9.13
N SER A 88 -8.29 -28.07 8.52
CA SER A 88 -7.03 -28.39 9.21
C SER A 88 -5.91 -27.44 8.83
N ALA A 89 -4.91 -27.34 9.71
CA ALA A 89 -3.70 -26.57 9.51
C ALA A 89 -2.46 -27.46 9.70
N VAL A 90 -1.48 -27.31 8.81
CA VAL A 90 -0.18 -27.95 8.94
C VAL A 90 0.86 -26.87 9.20
N ALA A 91 1.53 -26.95 10.35
CA ALA A 91 2.59 -26.00 10.70
C ALA A 91 3.91 -26.38 9.97
N THR A 92 4.54 -25.38 9.38
CA THR A 92 5.89 -25.53 8.84
C THR A 92 6.88 -25.26 9.97
N PRO A 93 7.81 -26.19 10.26
CA PRO A 93 8.86 -25.94 11.25
C PRO A 93 9.72 -24.73 10.85
N ASN A 94 10.05 -23.87 11.78
CA ASN A 94 10.81 -22.62 11.52
C ASN A 94 12.20 -22.89 10.87
N TRP A 95 12.81 -24.04 11.13
CA TRP A 95 14.08 -24.40 10.51
C TRP A 95 13.95 -24.66 8.99
N ALA A 96 12.76 -25.05 8.52
CA ALA A 96 12.49 -25.30 7.10
C ALA A 96 12.14 -24.03 6.32
N LEU A 97 11.76 -22.96 7.01
CA LEU A 97 11.45 -21.68 6.37
C LEU A 97 12.72 -20.99 5.85
N PRO A 98 12.65 -20.31 4.70
CA PRO A 98 13.68 -19.37 4.29
C PRO A 98 13.91 -18.28 5.35
N ASP A 99 15.15 -17.79 5.49
CA ASP A 99 15.47 -16.85 6.56
C ASP A 99 14.72 -15.51 6.44
N ASN A 100 14.38 -15.08 5.24
CA ASN A 100 13.58 -13.88 4.98
C ASN A 100 12.10 -14.00 5.42
N PHE A 101 11.59 -15.21 5.69
CA PHE A 101 10.26 -15.43 6.26
C PHE A 101 10.25 -15.34 7.79
N LYS A 102 11.40 -15.44 8.44
CA LYS A 102 11.52 -15.41 9.90
C LYS A 102 11.35 -13.98 10.44
N ASN A 103 10.67 -13.86 11.57
CA ASN A 103 10.36 -12.57 12.17
C ASN A 103 11.07 -12.30 13.51
N HIS A 104 11.98 -13.16 13.94
CA HIS A 104 12.78 -12.92 15.14
C HIS A 104 13.57 -11.61 15.00
N GLY A 105 13.52 -10.75 16.04
CA GLY A 105 14.13 -9.42 16.02
C GLY A 105 13.30 -8.34 15.32
N ASN A 106 12.12 -8.67 14.81
CA ASN A 106 11.14 -7.71 14.31
C ASN A 106 10.14 -7.34 15.42
N TYR A 107 9.33 -6.32 15.16
CA TYR A 107 8.33 -5.81 16.09
C TYR A 107 6.94 -5.86 15.46
N VAL A 108 5.95 -6.28 16.26
CA VAL A 108 4.53 -6.09 15.92
C VAL A 108 4.16 -4.66 16.29
N ILE A 109 3.69 -3.89 15.32
CA ILE A 109 3.45 -2.45 15.48
C ILE A 109 2.10 -2.03 14.87
N SER A 110 1.66 -0.82 15.20
CA SER A 110 0.80 -0.01 14.35
C SER A 110 1.66 0.90 13.49
N LEU A 111 1.63 0.72 12.17
CA LEU A 111 2.38 1.60 11.28
C LEU A 111 1.82 3.02 11.29
N GLY A 112 0.52 3.19 11.54
CA GLY A 112 -0.09 4.49 11.76
C GLY A 112 0.56 5.25 12.93
N ASN A 113 0.76 4.57 14.07
CA ASN A 113 1.40 5.16 15.24
C ASN A 113 2.89 5.46 15.00
N VAL A 114 3.62 4.57 14.33
CA VAL A 114 5.02 4.83 13.93
C VAL A 114 5.11 6.04 13.00
N THR A 115 4.16 6.17 12.07
CA THR A 115 4.13 7.31 11.14
C THR A 115 3.80 8.62 11.85
N ARG A 116 2.87 8.62 12.82
CA ARG A 116 2.59 9.80 13.66
C ARG A 116 3.85 10.21 14.46
N TRP A 117 4.55 9.24 15.02
CA TRP A 117 5.80 9.50 15.72
C TRP A 117 6.88 10.08 14.79
N LEU A 118 7.03 9.54 13.57
CA LEU A 118 7.94 10.12 12.57
C LEU A 118 7.55 11.56 12.20
N GLY A 119 6.25 11.86 12.09
CA GLY A 119 5.75 13.21 11.88
C GLY A 119 6.20 14.18 12.98
N GLN A 120 6.04 13.77 14.26
CA GLN A 120 6.51 14.55 15.40
C GLN A 120 8.03 14.79 15.37
N GLN A 121 8.82 13.77 14.99
CA GLN A 121 10.27 13.94 14.83
C GLN A 121 10.61 14.91 13.70
N ALA A 122 9.89 14.85 12.58
CA ALA A 122 10.10 15.76 11.45
C ALA A 122 9.78 17.22 11.83
N GLU A 123 8.63 17.46 12.48
CA GLU A 123 8.26 18.79 12.98
C GLU A 123 9.26 19.35 13.97
N ALA A 124 9.76 18.52 14.90
CA ALA A 124 10.80 18.91 15.86
C ALA A 124 12.12 19.33 15.20
N LEU A 125 12.39 18.84 13.98
CA LEU A 125 13.54 19.24 13.16
C LEU A 125 13.23 20.44 12.23
N GLY A 126 12.03 21.02 12.30
CA GLY A 126 11.63 22.18 11.50
C GLY A 126 11.21 21.83 10.08
N VAL A 127 10.64 20.65 9.86
CA VAL A 127 9.92 20.31 8.62
C VAL A 127 8.54 20.93 8.68
N GLU A 128 8.12 21.60 7.61
CA GLU A 128 6.75 22.08 7.47
C GLU A 128 5.85 20.94 6.96
N ILE A 129 4.85 20.55 7.73
CA ILE A 129 3.91 19.48 7.35
C ILE A 129 2.52 20.09 7.12
N PHE A 130 1.93 19.80 5.95
CA PHE A 130 0.61 20.29 5.57
C PHE A 130 -0.39 19.13 5.45
N PRO A 131 -1.01 18.70 6.57
CA PRO A 131 -2.10 17.73 6.54
C PRO A 131 -3.38 18.37 5.98
N GLY A 132 -4.18 17.56 5.26
CA GLY A 132 -5.38 18.06 4.58
C GLY A 132 -5.11 18.74 3.23
N PHE A 133 -3.86 18.76 2.76
CA PHE A 133 -3.49 19.37 1.48
C PHE A 133 -2.97 18.31 0.49
N PRO A 134 -3.86 17.75 -0.35
CA PRO A 134 -3.45 16.78 -1.36
C PRO A 134 -2.73 17.45 -2.51
N ALA A 135 -1.58 16.93 -2.91
CA ALA A 135 -1.00 17.28 -4.20
C ALA A 135 -1.90 16.71 -5.32
N ALA A 136 -2.42 17.57 -6.17
CA ALA A 136 -3.37 17.20 -7.22
C ALA A 136 -2.76 17.30 -8.63
N GLU A 137 -1.78 18.16 -8.83
CA GLU A 137 -1.18 18.45 -10.13
C GLU A 137 0.35 18.57 -10.01
N ILE A 138 1.05 18.14 -11.06
CA ILE A 138 2.51 18.30 -11.19
C ILE A 138 2.78 19.55 -12.01
N LEU A 139 3.60 20.43 -11.49
CA LEU A 139 4.07 21.61 -12.18
C LEU A 139 5.39 21.33 -12.91
N TYR A 140 5.53 21.85 -14.12
CA TYR A 140 6.68 21.64 -14.97
C TYR A 140 7.36 22.96 -15.35
N ASN A 141 8.67 22.94 -15.49
CA ASN A 141 9.44 23.99 -16.16
C ASN A 141 9.28 23.88 -17.69
N ASP A 142 9.72 24.90 -18.42
CA ASP A 142 9.63 24.93 -19.90
C ASP A 142 10.45 23.81 -20.56
N ASP A 143 11.50 23.32 -19.91
CA ASP A 143 12.32 22.20 -20.36
C ASP A 143 11.68 20.82 -20.06
N GLY A 144 10.54 20.82 -19.41
CA GLY A 144 9.79 19.63 -19.03
C GLY A 144 10.24 18.97 -17.74
N SER A 145 11.21 19.52 -17.01
CA SER A 145 11.58 19.06 -15.66
C SER A 145 10.48 19.41 -14.65
N VAL A 146 10.38 18.66 -13.56
CA VAL A 146 9.41 18.93 -12.49
C VAL A 146 9.83 20.18 -11.73
N LYS A 147 8.93 21.15 -11.62
CA LYS A 147 9.09 22.42 -10.90
C LYS A 147 8.53 22.36 -9.47
N GLY A 148 7.61 21.43 -9.22
CA GLY A 148 6.88 21.30 -7.97
C GLY A 148 5.51 20.67 -8.17
N VAL A 149 4.60 20.96 -7.27
CA VAL A 149 3.21 20.46 -7.32
C VAL A 149 2.23 21.56 -6.93
N ALA A 150 0.96 21.42 -7.40
CA ALA A 150 -0.15 22.22 -6.91
C ALA A 150 -1.09 21.36 -6.06
N THR A 151 -1.63 21.94 -5.00
CA THR A 151 -2.72 21.32 -4.24
C THR A 151 -4.03 21.44 -5.00
N GLY A 152 -4.99 20.55 -4.72
CA GLY A 152 -6.33 20.64 -5.30
C GLY A 152 -7.12 21.85 -4.76
N ASN A 153 -8.08 22.33 -5.56
CA ASN A 153 -9.07 23.27 -5.08
C ASN A 153 -9.95 22.62 -4.03
N MET A 154 -10.41 23.38 -3.05
CA MET A 154 -11.38 22.97 -2.02
C MET A 154 -12.70 23.68 -2.24
N GLY A 155 -13.80 23.10 -1.77
CA GLY A 155 -15.13 23.69 -1.93
C GLY A 155 -15.65 23.69 -3.37
N VAL A 156 -15.35 22.66 -4.14
CA VAL A 156 -15.91 22.42 -5.49
C VAL A 156 -17.11 21.48 -5.35
N GLY A 157 -18.27 21.90 -5.86
CA GLY A 157 -19.49 21.10 -5.83
C GLY A 157 -19.47 19.88 -6.76
N LYS A 158 -20.46 18.97 -6.60
CA LYS A 158 -20.64 17.78 -7.48
C LYS A 158 -20.79 18.12 -8.95
N ASP A 159 -21.31 19.31 -9.25
CA ASP A 159 -21.48 19.86 -10.59
C ASP A 159 -20.19 20.44 -11.18
N GLY A 160 -19.11 20.48 -10.40
CA GLY A 160 -17.84 21.07 -10.79
C GLY A 160 -17.74 22.58 -10.56
N GLU A 161 -18.80 23.22 -10.03
CA GLU A 161 -18.84 24.66 -9.81
C GLU A 161 -18.33 25.02 -8.39
N PRO A 162 -17.73 26.21 -8.21
CA PRO A 162 -17.33 26.71 -6.91
C PRO A 162 -18.50 26.86 -5.95
N THR A 163 -18.38 26.39 -4.72
CA THR A 163 -19.33 26.66 -3.63
C THR A 163 -18.94 27.91 -2.85
N GLU A 164 -19.75 28.27 -1.85
CA GLU A 164 -19.46 29.42 -0.94
C GLU A 164 -18.14 29.21 -0.15
N ASN A 165 -17.68 27.96 0.01
CA ASN A 165 -16.45 27.62 0.71
C ASN A 165 -15.25 27.41 -0.24
N PHE A 166 -15.37 27.85 -1.50
CA PHE A 166 -14.33 27.65 -2.50
C PHE A 166 -13.00 28.27 -2.08
N GLN A 167 -11.94 27.51 -2.18
CA GLN A 167 -10.55 27.94 -1.98
C GLN A 167 -9.69 27.41 -3.13
N LEU A 168 -8.96 28.32 -3.76
CA LEU A 168 -8.02 27.97 -4.81
C LEU A 168 -6.84 27.18 -4.22
N GLY A 169 -6.43 26.14 -4.92
CA GLY A 169 -5.22 25.39 -4.58
C GLY A 169 -3.96 26.26 -4.64
N MET A 170 -2.92 25.82 -3.97
CA MET A 170 -1.64 26.52 -3.88
C MET A 170 -0.57 25.81 -4.70
N GLU A 171 0.30 26.58 -5.38
CA GLU A 171 1.49 26.06 -5.99
C GLU A 171 2.65 26.02 -4.98
N LEU A 172 3.33 24.87 -4.91
CA LEU A 172 4.55 24.66 -4.15
C LEU A 172 5.67 24.37 -5.14
N HIS A 173 6.59 25.30 -5.29
CA HIS A 173 7.74 25.17 -6.16
C HIS A 173 8.92 24.62 -5.36
N ALA A 174 9.73 23.78 -5.99
CA ALA A 174 10.87 23.16 -5.35
C ALA A 174 12.03 22.97 -6.32
N LYS A 175 13.24 22.95 -5.79
CA LYS A 175 14.43 22.53 -6.55
C LYS A 175 14.37 21.04 -6.89
N TYR A 176 13.82 20.23 -5.96
CA TYR A 176 13.50 18.82 -6.16
C TYR A 176 12.18 18.45 -5.50
N THR A 177 11.44 17.53 -6.13
CA THR A 177 10.18 16.97 -5.58
C THR A 177 10.31 15.46 -5.41
N LEU A 178 10.07 14.97 -4.19
CA LEU A 178 10.06 13.53 -3.89
C LEU A 178 8.62 13.02 -3.78
N PHE A 179 8.28 12.03 -4.59
CA PHE A 179 6.94 11.44 -4.60
C PHE A 179 6.93 10.17 -3.76
N ALA A 180 6.15 10.19 -2.69
CA ALA A 180 6.02 9.16 -1.66
C ALA A 180 4.55 8.77 -1.44
N GLU A 181 3.73 8.76 -2.51
CA GLU A 181 2.28 8.55 -2.45
C GLU A 181 1.88 7.11 -2.06
N GLY A 182 2.84 6.21 -1.94
CA GLY A 182 2.63 4.80 -1.67
C GLY A 182 2.11 4.03 -2.88
N CYS A 183 1.58 2.84 -2.64
CA CYS A 183 1.13 1.96 -3.71
C CYS A 183 0.16 2.67 -4.67
N ARG A 184 0.52 2.69 -5.95
CA ARG A 184 -0.28 3.28 -7.02
C ARG A 184 -0.56 4.78 -6.81
N GLY A 185 0.46 5.58 -6.57
CA GLY A 185 0.37 7.03 -6.49
C GLY A 185 -0.23 7.62 -7.77
N HIS A 186 -1.14 8.58 -7.66
CA HIS A 186 -1.80 9.11 -8.86
C HIS A 186 -0.90 10.06 -9.65
N LEU A 187 -0.03 10.81 -8.97
CA LEU A 187 1.00 11.64 -9.62
C LEU A 187 2.19 10.78 -10.05
N GLY A 188 2.62 9.82 -9.22
CA GLY A 188 3.67 8.86 -9.57
C GLY A 188 3.37 8.13 -10.87
N ARG A 189 2.12 7.72 -11.12
CA ARG A 189 1.70 7.11 -12.39
C ARG A 189 1.83 8.05 -13.58
N GLN A 190 1.49 9.33 -13.41
CA GLN A 190 1.66 10.32 -14.47
C GLN A 190 3.13 10.49 -14.84
N LEU A 191 4.02 10.55 -13.83
CA LEU A 191 5.47 10.63 -14.01
C LEU A 191 6.03 9.39 -14.70
N ILE A 192 5.63 8.19 -14.26
CA ILE A 192 6.04 6.93 -14.89
C ILE A 192 5.65 6.94 -16.39
N SER A 193 4.43 7.34 -16.70
CA SER A 193 3.95 7.42 -18.09
C SER A 193 4.68 8.51 -18.90
N LYS A 194 4.80 9.72 -18.35
CA LYS A 194 5.41 10.87 -19.04
C LYS A 194 6.86 10.62 -19.40
N TYR A 195 7.64 10.12 -18.45
CA TYR A 195 9.07 9.89 -18.64
C TYR A 195 9.41 8.45 -19.07
N LYS A 196 8.38 7.59 -19.28
CA LYS A 196 8.54 6.17 -19.65
C LYS A 196 9.47 5.43 -18.70
N LEU A 197 9.29 5.64 -17.39
CA LEU A 197 10.20 5.13 -16.38
C LEU A 197 10.17 3.60 -16.25
N ASP A 198 9.09 2.97 -16.66
CA ASP A 198 8.86 1.51 -16.62
C ASP A 198 9.23 0.78 -17.93
N ALA A 199 9.84 1.47 -18.91
CA ALA A 199 10.13 0.91 -20.24
C ALA A 199 10.99 -0.37 -20.22
N ASN A 200 11.80 -0.55 -19.18
CA ASN A 200 12.69 -1.71 -18.99
C ASN A 200 12.32 -2.56 -17.77
N ALA A 201 11.15 -2.35 -17.19
CA ALA A 201 10.66 -3.10 -16.04
C ALA A 201 9.61 -4.13 -16.44
N ASP A 202 9.46 -5.20 -15.67
CA ASP A 202 8.29 -6.05 -15.76
C ASP A 202 7.04 -5.26 -15.32
N PRO A 203 5.83 -5.56 -15.84
CA PRO A 203 4.61 -4.94 -15.33
C PRO A 203 4.51 -5.06 -13.82
N GLN A 204 4.09 -3.98 -13.13
CA GLN A 204 3.92 -4.06 -11.69
C GLN A 204 2.80 -5.04 -11.33
N ALA A 205 3.04 -5.89 -10.35
CA ALA A 205 2.04 -6.77 -9.77
C ALA A 205 1.59 -6.21 -8.41
N TYR A 206 0.34 -6.46 -8.06
CA TYR A 206 -0.27 -5.93 -6.86
C TYR A 206 -0.99 -7.01 -6.04
N GLY A 207 -1.20 -6.72 -4.76
CA GLY A 207 -2.12 -7.45 -3.90
C GLY A 207 -3.06 -6.48 -3.22
N ILE A 208 -4.29 -6.91 -2.95
CA ILE A 208 -5.18 -6.21 -2.03
C ILE A 208 -5.04 -6.82 -0.64
N GLY A 209 -4.60 -6.03 0.32
CA GLY A 209 -4.60 -6.38 1.74
C GLY A 209 -5.86 -5.84 2.41
N ILE A 210 -6.58 -6.71 3.11
CA ILE A 210 -7.74 -6.37 3.93
C ILE A 210 -7.40 -6.74 5.37
N LYS A 211 -7.70 -5.87 6.31
CA LYS A 211 -7.30 -6.01 7.71
C LYS A 211 -8.41 -5.60 8.65
N GLU A 212 -8.51 -6.30 9.76
CA GLU A 212 -9.33 -5.93 10.91
C GLU A 212 -8.48 -5.91 12.18
N LEU A 213 -8.79 -4.98 13.07
CA LEU A 213 -8.30 -4.92 14.45
C LEU A 213 -9.38 -5.47 15.37
N TRP A 214 -8.99 -6.36 16.28
CA TRP A 214 -9.88 -7.00 17.24
C TRP A 214 -9.33 -6.86 18.66
N GLU A 215 -10.22 -6.63 19.61
CA GLU A 215 -9.99 -6.85 21.02
C GLU A 215 -10.44 -8.28 21.36
N ILE A 216 -9.55 -9.07 21.97
CA ILE A 216 -9.81 -10.48 22.26
C ILE A 216 -9.72 -10.76 23.77
N ASP A 217 -10.22 -11.92 24.17
CA ASP A 217 -10.10 -12.42 25.53
C ASP A 217 -8.61 -12.43 25.97
N PRO A 218 -8.23 -11.80 27.09
CA PRO A 218 -6.87 -11.81 27.62
C PRO A 218 -6.28 -13.22 27.78
N ALA A 219 -7.11 -14.23 28.06
CA ALA A 219 -6.68 -15.63 28.19
C ALA A 219 -6.20 -16.23 26.86
N LYS A 220 -6.60 -15.66 25.73
CA LYS A 220 -6.20 -16.07 24.36
C LYS A 220 -5.06 -15.22 23.82
N HIS A 221 -4.75 -14.11 24.48
CA HIS A 221 -3.78 -13.14 24.00
C HIS A 221 -2.34 -13.56 24.33
N LYS A 222 -1.44 -13.41 23.35
CA LYS A 222 0.00 -13.74 23.48
C LYS A 222 0.82 -12.66 22.76
N PRO A 223 1.19 -11.55 23.44
CA PRO A 223 1.95 -10.47 22.80
C PRO A 223 3.18 -10.99 22.06
N GLY A 224 3.36 -10.54 20.82
CA GLY A 224 4.48 -10.95 19.97
C GLY A 224 4.31 -12.29 19.24
N LEU A 225 3.16 -12.98 19.38
CA LEU A 225 2.82 -14.11 18.54
C LEU A 225 2.46 -13.63 17.13
N VAL A 226 3.16 -14.16 16.13
CA VAL A 226 2.96 -13.89 14.71
C VAL A 226 2.58 -15.18 14.01
N ILE A 227 1.45 -15.18 13.31
CA ILE A 227 0.97 -16.31 12.53
C ILE A 227 0.79 -15.86 11.08
N HIS A 228 1.53 -16.47 10.16
CA HIS A 228 1.29 -16.36 8.73
C HIS A 228 0.62 -17.62 8.21
N THR A 229 -0.25 -17.49 7.22
CA THR A 229 -0.90 -18.65 6.62
C THR A 229 -0.95 -18.56 5.09
N ALA A 230 -1.00 -19.72 4.43
CA ALA A 230 -1.22 -19.85 2.99
C ALA A 230 -2.20 -21.01 2.73
N GLY A 231 -2.82 -21.02 1.55
CA GLY A 231 -3.78 -22.03 1.13
C GLY A 231 -5.22 -21.57 1.31
N TRP A 232 -6.07 -22.39 1.93
CA TRP A 232 -7.47 -22.06 2.10
C TRP A 232 -7.70 -20.68 2.74
N PRO A 233 -8.70 -19.90 2.30
CA PRO A 233 -9.79 -20.20 1.37
C PRO A 233 -9.44 -20.07 -0.12
N LEU A 234 -8.27 -19.54 -0.48
CA LEU A 234 -7.88 -19.38 -1.87
C LEU A 234 -7.59 -20.74 -2.53
N LYS A 235 -7.93 -20.87 -3.81
CA LYS A 235 -7.50 -21.99 -4.64
C LYS A 235 -5.99 -21.88 -4.92
N SER A 236 -5.35 -23.00 -5.26
CA SER A 236 -3.89 -23.06 -5.46
C SER A 236 -3.37 -22.17 -6.61
N ASP A 237 -4.23 -21.79 -7.54
CA ASP A 237 -3.94 -20.92 -8.69
C ASP A 237 -4.07 -19.42 -8.37
N THR A 238 -4.55 -19.08 -7.19
CA THR A 238 -4.72 -17.71 -6.75
C THR A 238 -3.68 -17.37 -5.68
N TYR A 239 -2.74 -16.48 -6.03
CA TYR A 239 -1.72 -16.01 -5.10
C TYR A 239 -2.35 -15.20 -3.97
N GLY A 240 -1.91 -15.47 -2.75
CA GLY A 240 -2.34 -14.75 -1.56
C GLY A 240 -1.87 -15.43 -0.30
N GLY A 241 -2.33 -14.91 0.81
CA GLY A 241 -2.03 -15.42 2.14
C GLY A 241 -2.67 -14.56 3.20
N SER A 242 -2.44 -14.91 4.45
CA SER A 242 -3.06 -14.21 5.56
C SER A 242 -2.16 -14.19 6.79
N PHE A 243 -2.55 -13.37 7.73
CA PHE A 243 -1.81 -13.20 8.96
C PHE A 243 -2.72 -12.94 10.16
N LEU A 244 -2.22 -13.28 11.35
CA LEU A 244 -2.80 -12.90 12.63
C LEU A 244 -1.65 -12.57 13.57
N TYR A 245 -1.62 -11.32 14.08
CA TYR A 245 -0.55 -10.84 14.94
C TYR A 245 -1.12 -10.33 16.26
N HIS A 246 -0.51 -10.74 17.36
CA HIS A 246 -0.85 -10.27 18.70
C HIS A 246 -0.04 -9.02 19.03
N MET A 247 -0.74 -7.90 19.14
CA MET A 247 -0.21 -6.60 19.52
C MET A 247 -0.14 -6.46 21.06
N ASP A 248 -0.04 -5.25 21.55
CA ASP A 248 -0.29 -4.91 22.97
C ASP A 248 -1.80 -4.82 23.27
N ASN A 249 -2.15 -4.52 24.53
CA ASN A 249 -3.51 -4.18 25.00
C ASN A 249 -4.60 -5.20 24.63
N ASN A 250 -4.29 -6.49 24.63
CA ASN A 250 -5.21 -7.57 24.23
C ASN A 250 -5.77 -7.42 22.81
N GLN A 251 -5.05 -6.71 21.96
CA GLN A 251 -5.43 -6.52 20.57
C GLN A 251 -4.73 -7.51 19.65
N VAL A 252 -5.45 -7.95 18.63
CA VAL A 252 -4.89 -8.71 17.51
C VAL A 252 -5.30 -8.06 16.20
N VAL A 253 -4.40 -8.10 15.25
CA VAL A 253 -4.72 -7.77 13.87
C VAL A 253 -4.82 -9.05 13.07
N VAL A 254 -5.89 -9.17 12.31
CA VAL A 254 -6.11 -10.24 11.35
C VAL A 254 -6.23 -9.66 9.97
N GLY A 255 -5.50 -10.22 9.01
CA GLY A 255 -5.49 -9.70 7.66
C GLY A 255 -5.36 -10.78 6.60
N PHE A 256 -5.74 -10.41 5.40
CA PHE A 256 -5.82 -11.29 4.25
C PHE A 256 -5.36 -10.54 3.00
N VAL A 257 -4.48 -11.16 2.24
CA VAL A 257 -3.94 -10.58 1.00
C VAL A 257 -4.33 -11.46 -0.17
N VAL A 258 -4.90 -10.86 -1.21
CA VAL A 258 -5.18 -11.52 -2.48
C VAL A 258 -4.40 -10.81 -3.58
N GLY A 259 -3.58 -11.57 -4.32
CA GLY A 259 -2.90 -11.04 -5.50
C GLY A 259 -3.89 -10.67 -6.58
N LEU A 260 -3.79 -9.44 -7.11
CA LEU A 260 -4.76 -8.91 -8.08
C LEU A 260 -4.64 -9.53 -9.48
N GLY A 261 -3.67 -10.42 -9.71
CA GLY A 261 -3.56 -11.25 -10.90
C GLY A 261 -4.52 -12.46 -10.93
N TYR A 262 -5.51 -12.57 -10.05
CA TYR A 262 -6.50 -13.63 -10.09
C TYR A 262 -7.38 -13.54 -11.36
N THR A 263 -7.88 -14.71 -11.82
CA THR A 263 -8.52 -14.83 -13.14
C THR A 263 -10.04 -14.90 -13.10
N ASN A 264 -10.64 -15.33 -11.98
CA ASN A 264 -12.09 -15.49 -11.86
C ASN A 264 -12.77 -14.18 -11.45
N PRO A 265 -13.63 -13.55 -12.29
CA PRO A 265 -14.29 -12.29 -11.98
C PRO A 265 -15.33 -12.40 -10.85
N TYR A 266 -15.71 -13.61 -10.46
CA TYR A 266 -16.61 -13.84 -9.33
C TYR A 266 -15.91 -13.84 -7.97
N LEU A 267 -14.58 -13.84 -7.94
CA LEU A 267 -13.83 -13.77 -6.68
C LEU A 267 -13.99 -12.40 -6.03
N SER A 268 -14.34 -12.43 -4.74
CA SER A 268 -14.41 -11.26 -3.88
C SER A 268 -13.34 -11.33 -2.79
N PRO A 269 -12.30 -10.50 -2.82
CA PRO A 269 -11.28 -10.49 -1.78
C PRO A 269 -11.85 -10.27 -0.37
N PHE A 270 -12.89 -9.44 -0.26
CA PHE A 270 -13.56 -9.19 1.02
C PHE A 270 -14.22 -10.46 1.56
N GLU A 271 -14.98 -11.17 0.73
CA GLU A 271 -15.70 -12.38 1.15
C GLU A 271 -14.72 -13.55 1.45
N GLU A 272 -13.61 -13.65 0.71
CA GLU A 272 -12.55 -14.61 1.02
C GLU A 272 -11.93 -14.33 2.39
N PHE A 273 -11.74 -13.06 2.75
CA PHE A 273 -11.30 -12.68 4.08
C PHE A 273 -12.33 -13.06 5.16
N GLN A 274 -13.62 -12.87 4.91
CA GLN A 274 -14.66 -13.31 5.86
C GLN A 274 -14.62 -14.83 6.04
N ARG A 275 -14.47 -15.61 4.97
CA ARG A 275 -14.30 -17.07 5.04
C ARG A 275 -13.06 -17.45 5.85
N TYR A 276 -11.91 -16.82 5.60
CA TYR A 276 -10.69 -17.09 6.34
C TYR A 276 -10.85 -17.04 7.85
N LYS A 277 -11.58 -16.07 8.37
CA LYS A 277 -11.82 -15.92 9.81
C LYS A 277 -12.57 -17.10 10.42
N THR A 278 -13.34 -17.83 9.62
CA THR A 278 -14.09 -19.01 10.09
C THR A 278 -13.23 -20.25 10.27
N HIS A 279 -11.99 -20.26 9.76
CA HIS A 279 -11.09 -21.41 9.92
C HIS A 279 -10.82 -21.71 11.41
N PRO A 280 -10.90 -22.99 11.87
CA PRO A 280 -10.77 -23.34 13.28
C PRO A 280 -9.54 -22.75 13.98
N SER A 281 -8.37 -22.76 13.31
CA SER A 281 -7.11 -22.22 13.86
C SER A 281 -7.07 -20.70 14.02
N ILE A 282 -7.95 -19.97 13.33
CA ILE A 282 -8.07 -18.51 13.39
C ILE A 282 -9.24 -18.12 14.28
N ARG A 283 -10.40 -18.74 14.08
CA ARG A 283 -11.60 -18.54 14.87
C ARG A 283 -11.33 -18.65 16.38
N ALA A 284 -10.51 -19.62 16.79
CA ALA A 284 -10.17 -19.86 18.19
C ALA A 284 -9.65 -18.60 18.92
N PHE A 285 -8.96 -17.71 18.22
CA PHE A 285 -8.47 -16.43 18.77
C PHE A 285 -9.57 -15.36 18.79
N LEU A 286 -10.36 -15.27 17.71
CA LEU A 286 -11.31 -14.16 17.50
C LEU A 286 -12.66 -14.37 18.16
N GLU A 287 -13.06 -15.62 18.39
CA GLU A 287 -14.39 -15.95 18.95
C GLU A 287 -14.57 -15.38 20.36
N GLY A 288 -15.65 -14.62 20.53
CA GLY A 288 -15.94 -13.87 21.77
C GLY A 288 -15.26 -12.50 21.84
N GLY A 289 -14.40 -12.17 20.87
CA GLY A 289 -13.78 -10.85 20.77
C GLY A 289 -14.69 -9.81 20.12
N LYS A 290 -14.20 -8.57 20.07
CA LYS A 290 -14.88 -7.42 19.48
C LYS A 290 -14.04 -6.84 18.35
N ARG A 291 -14.62 -6.70 17.16
CA ARG A 291 -14.02 -6.00 16.04
C ARG A 291 -14.01 -4.49 16.30
N VAL A 292 -12.84 -3.86 16.20
CA VAL A 292 -12.61 -2.44 16.53
C VAL A 292 -12.46 -1.59 15.28
N SER A 293 -11.72 -2.07 14.28
CA SER A 293 -11.47 -1.32 13.07
C SER A 293 -11.37 -2.24 11.86
N TYR A 294 -11.54 -1.67 10.67
CA TYR A 294 -11.45 -2.33 9.38
C TYR A 294 -10.77 -1.41 8.38
N GLY A 295 -9.97 -1.98 7.50
CA GLY A 295 -9.38 -1.23 6.42
C GLY A 295 -8.89 -2.13 5.29
N ALA A 296 -8.62 -1.49 4.14
CA ALA A 296 -8.07 -2.17 2.97
C ALA A 296 -7.09 -1.26 2.23
N ARG A 297 -6.00 -1.86 1.70
CA ARG A 297 -5.01 -1.15 0.90
C ARG A 297 -4.38 -2.08 -0.11
N ALA A 298 -4.20 -1.60 -1.34
CA ALA A 298 -3.34 -2.29 -2.29
C ALA A 298 -1.87 -2.14 -1.88
N ILE A 299 -1.07 -3.14 -2.18
CA ILE A 299 0.38 -3.18 -2.01
C ILE A 299 1.02 -3.62 -3.31
N THR A 300 2.23 -3.16 -3.58
CA THR A 300 3.02 -3.67 -4.70
C THR A 300 3.55 -5.07 -4.39
N ALA A 301 3.70 -5.90 -5.39
CA ALA A 301 4.17 -7.29 -5.25
C ALA A 301 5.15 -7.74 -6.34
N GLY A 302 5.49 -6.87 -7.29
CA GLY A 302 6.39 -7.18 -8.40
C GLY A 302 7.86 -7.30 -8.00
N GLY A 303 8.25 -6.64 -6.93
CA GLY A 303 9.62 -6.64 -6.41
C GLY A 303 10.63 -5.97 -7.34
N LEU A 304 11.91 -6.37 -7.27
CA LEU A 304 13.02 -5.72 -7.97
C LEU A 304 12.81 -5.56 -9.47
N LEU A 305 12.22 -6.56 -10.13
CA LEU A 305 12.07 -6.57 -11.60
C LEU A 305 10.99 -5.61 -12.11
N SER A 306 10.08 -5.21 -11.24
CA SER A 306 9.00 -4.26 -11.56
C SER A 306 9.29 -2.83 -11.09
N LEU A 307 10.49 -2.56 -10.58
CA LEU A 307 10.88 -1.19 -10.21
C LEU A 307 11.07 -0.35 -11.46
N PRO A 308 10.41 0.80 -11.58
CA PRO A 308 10.69 1.77 -12.62
C PRO A 308 12.07 2.42 -12.41
N LYS A 309 12.55 3.15 -13.38
CA LYS A 309 13.61 4.14 -13.15
C LYS A 309 13.10 5.12 -12.09
N THR A 310 13.79 5.23 -10.98
CA THR A 310 13.29 5.97 -9.80
C THR A 310 13.49 7.46 -9.86
N VAL A 311 14.26 7.96 -10.83
CA VAL A 311 14.60 9.38 -10.97
C VAL A 311 14.21 9.92 -12.33
N PHE A 312 13.86 11.19 -12.35
CA PHE A 312 13.52 11.97 -13.53
C PHE A 312 13.93 13.42 -13.29
N PRO A 313 13.98 14.30 -14.32
CA PRO A 313 14.38 15.68 -14.13
C PRO A 313 13.48 16.40 -13.11
N GLY A 314 14.10 16.89 -12.02
CA GLY A 314 13.43 17.61 -10.94
C GLY A 314 12.84 16.75 -9.83
N GLY A 315 13.06 15.41 -9.81
CA GLY A 315 12.53 14.61 -8.72
C GLY A 315 12.84 13.13 -8.72
N ALA A 316 12.21 12.43 -7.78
CA ALA A 316 12.35 10.99 -7.62
C ALA A 316 11.07 10.34 -7.05
N LEU A 317 10.86 9.05 -7.37
CA LEU A 317 9.89 8.16 -6.73
C LEU A 317 10.57 7.43 -5.57
N ILE A 318 9.94 7.40 -4.40
CA ILE A 318 10.46 6.73 -3.20
C ILE A 318 9.41 5.81 -2.56
N GLY A 319 9.87 4.86 -1.78
CA GLY A 319 8.99 3.91 -1.08
C GLY A 319 8.15 3.06 -2.03
N ASP A 320 6.92 2.81 -1.63
CA ASP A 320 6.00 1.95 -2.40
C ASP A 320 5.37 2.65 -3.62
N ASP A 321 5.63 3.94 -3.80
CA ASP A 321 5.29 4.65 -5.04
C ASP A 321 6.14 4.15 -6.22
N ALA A 322 7.39 3.79 -5.96
CA ALA A 322 8.24 3.07 -6.90
C ALA A 322 8.06 1.53 -6.83
N GLY A 323 7.52 0.99 -5.74
CA GLY A 323 7.29 -0.45 -5.59
C GLY A 323 8.37 -1.21 -4.82
N PHE A 324 9.02 -0.60 -3.86
CA PHE A 324 10.12 -1.21 -3.09
C PHE A 324 9.70 -2.26 -2.04
N LEU A 325 8.44 -2.63 -1.99
CA LEU A 325 7.96 -3.68 -1.07
C LEU A 325 8.59 -5.04 -1.40
N ASN A 326 9.07 -5.75 -0.39
CA ASN A 326 9.51 -7.13 -0.52
C ASN A 326 8.35 -8.10 -0.27
N ALA A 327 7.72 -8.58 -1.35
CA ALA A 327 6.56 -9.47 -1.28
C ALA A 327 6.88 -10.81 -0.60
N SER A 328 8.11 -11.34 -0.71
CA SER A 328 8.50 -12.59 -0.07
C SER A 328 8.57 -12.48 1.45
N ARG A 329 8.91 -11.30 1.98
CA ARG A 329 8.92 -11.00 3.42
C ARG A 329 7.59 -10.45 3.94
N ILE A 330 6.69 -10.06 3.04
CA ILE A 330 5.45 -9.32 3.38
C ILE A 330 5.79 -8.04 4.15
N LYS A 331 6.89 -7.36 3.79
CA LYS A 331 7.40 -6.18 4.48
C LYS A 331 7.82 -5.11 3.48
N GLY A 332 7.37 -3.88 3.73
CA GLY A 332 7.68 -2.71 2.92
C GLY A 332 8.13 -1.49 3.74
N SER A 333 7.80 -1.42 5.02
CA SER A 333 8.04 -0.24 5.86
C SER A 333 9.53 0.10 5.97
N HIS A 334 10.40 -0.91 6.20
CA HIS A 334 11.85 -0.72 6.25
C HIS A 334 12.43 -0.30 4.90
N ALA A 335 11.87 -0.82 3.80
CA ALA A 335 12.27 -0.41 2.44
C ALA A 335 11.86 1.04 2.16
N ALA A 336 10.65 1.43 2.58
CA ALA A 336 10.15 2.80 2.43
C ALA A 336 11.04 3.81 3.17
N ILE A 337 11.37 3.54 4.43
CA ILE A 337 12.29 4.37 5.23
C ILE A 337 13.67 4.44 4.57
N LYS A 338 14.23 3.30 4.15
CA LYS A 338 15.58 3.26 3.54
C LYS A 338 15.65 4.05 2.24
N THR A 339 14.67 3.90 1.36
CA THR A 339 14.65 4.63 0.08
C THR A 339 14.41 6.12 0.27
N GLY A 340 13.63 6.51 1.28
CA GLY A 340 13.50 7.92 1.69
C GLY A 340 14.83 8.53 2.10
N MET A 341 15.62 7.84 2.93
CA MET A 341 16.96 8.29 3.31
C MET A 341 17.90 8.40 2.11
N LEU A 342 17.96 7.39 1.24
CA LEU A 342 18.85 7.39 0.08
C LEU A 342 18.53 8.52 -0.92
N ALA A 343 17.25 8.81 -1.14
CA ALA A 343 16.84 9.92 -1.99
C ALA A 343 17.15 11.28 -1.34
N ALA A 344 17.00 11.37 -0.01
CA ALA A 344 17.37 12.56 0.75
C ALA A 344 18.87 12.87 0.67
N ASP A 345 19.73 11.85 0.86
CA ASP A 345 21.17 11.98 0.72
C ASP A 345 21.53 12.53 -0.69
N ALA A 346 20.96 11.94 -1.75
CA ALA A 346 21.20 12.39 -3.12
C ALA A 346 20.70 13.81 -3.40
N ALA A 347 19.52 14.17 -2.89
CA ALA A 347 18.95 15.50 -3.05
C ALA A 347 19.79 16.56 -2.28
N PHE A 348 20.20 16.23 -1.07
CA PHE A 348 21.03 17.12 -0.26
C PHE A 348 22.39 17.40 -0.94
N ASP A 349 23.07 16.36 -1.42
CA ASP A 349 24.36 16.51 -2.12
C ASP A 349 24.20 17.34 -3.41
N ALA A 350 23.11 17.15 -4.14
CA ALA A 350 22.81 17.97 -5.32
C ALA A 350 22.61 19.45 -4.97
N LEU A 351 21.84 19.73 -3.91
CA LEU A 351 21.61 21.09 -3.42
C LEU A 351 22.91 21.76 -2.96
N GLN A 352 23.77 21.04 -2.23
CA GLN A 352 25.08 21.55 -1.79
C GLN A 352 26.01 21.86 -3.00
N ALA A 353 25.85 21.11 -4.08
CA ALA A 353 26.58 21.37 -5.33
C ALA A 353 25.95 22.48 -6.19
N GLY A 354 24.89 23.15 -5.72
CA GLY A 354 24.19 24.19 -6.48
C GLY A 354 23.33 23.66 -7.63
N ARG A 355 23.03 22.36 -7.67
CA ARG A 355 22.20 21.71 -8.69
C ARG A 355 20.73 21.80 -8.33
N GLN A 356 19.89 21.85 -9.35
CA GLN A 356 18.42 21.81 -9.22
C GLN A 356 17.79 21.29 -10.51
N SER A 357 16.59 20.73 -10.41
CA SER A 357 15.72 20.29 -11.52
C SER A 357 16.34 19.26 -12.47
N ASP A 358 17.50 18.70 -12.15
CA ASP A 358 18.14 17.60 -12.90
C ASP A 358 17.81 16.22 -12.29
N GLU A 359 18.41 15.15 -12.80
CA GLU A 359 18.22 13.80 -12.28
C GLU A 359 19.13 13.52 -11.07
N LEU A 360 18.55 12.96 -10.01
CA LEU A 360 19.25 12.56 -8.79
C LEU A 360 19.93 11.18 -8.95
N ASN A 361 20.82 11.00 -9.91
CA ASN A 361 21.42 9.71 -10.28
C ASN A 361 22.18 9.03 -9.13
N ALA A 362 22.64 9.77 -8.14
CA ALA A 362 23.25 9.20 -6.94
C ALA A 362 22.28 8.31 -6.15
N TYR A 363 20.95 8.55 -6.20
CA TYR A 363 19.96 7.74 -5.50
C TYR A 363 19.86 6.29 -6.01
N PRO A 364 19.62 6.00 -7.30
CA PRO A 364 19.62 4.62 -7.78
C PRO A 364 20.97 3.93 -7.65
N ASP A 365 22.08 4.65 -7.68
CA ASP A 365 23.41 4.06 -7.47
C ASP A 365 23.64 3.68 -6.00
N ALA A 366 23.23 4.53 -5.06
CA ALA A 366 23.23 4.22 -3.63
C ALA A 366 22.30 3.05 -3.29
N PHE A 367 21.13 2.99 -3.93
CA PHE A 367 20.21 1.84 -3.78
C PHE A 367 20.89 0.53 -4.20
N LYS A 368 21.56 0.46 -5.35
CA LYS A 368 22.28 -0.73 -5.82
C LYS A 368 23.36 -1.21 -4.85
N GLN A 369 23.97 -0.31 -4.10
CA GLN A 369 25.00 -0.63 -3.10
C GLN A 369 24.42 -0.97 -1.72
N SER A 370 23.12 -0.76 -1.51
CA SER A 370 22.47 -0.93 -0.22
C SER A 370 22.10 -2.41 0.08
N TRP A 371 21.91 -2.69 1.36
CA TRP A 371 21.37 -3.98 1.80
C TRP A 371 19.96 -4.26 1.23
N LEU A 372 19.21 -3.20 0.93
CA LEU A 372 17.86 -3.33 0.39
C LEU A 372 17.87 -3.92 -1.03
N HIS A 373 18.82 -3.50 -1.88
CA HIS A 373 19.00 -4.11 -3.19
C HIS A 373 19.33 -5.59 -3.08
N THR A 374 20.26 -5.96 -2.19
CA THR A 374 20.61 -7.36 -1.94
C THR A 374 19.38 -8.18 -1.50
N GLU A 375 18.57 -7.62 -0.63
CA GLU A 375 17.34 -8.27 -0.14
C GLU A 375 16.34 -8.49 -1.28
N LEU A 376 16.05 -7.47 -2.07
CA LEU A 376 15.13 -7.57 -3.21
C LEU A 376 15.66 -8.46 -4.32
N TYR A 377 16.98 -8.44 -4.57
CA TYR A 377 17.62 -9.30 -5.57
C TYR A 377 17.46 -10.78 -5.22
N ARG A 378 17.68 -11.16 -3.97
CA ARG A 378 17.48 -12.54 -3.52
C ARG A 378 16.04 -13.02 -3.65
N ALA A 379 15.08 -12.12 -3.55
CA ALA A 379 13.64 -12.40 -3.66
C ALA A 379 13.07 -12.24 -5.08
N ARG A 380 13.88 -11.87 -6.09
CA ARG A 380 13.42 -11.41 -7.41
C ARG A 380 12.52 -12.39 -8.17
N ASN A 381 12.66 -13.68 -7.93
CA ASN A 381 11.87 -14.73 -8.60
C ASN A 381 10.64 -15.17 -7.79
N PHE A 382 10.45 -14.65 -6.57
CA PHE A 382 9.40 -15.11 -5.66
C PHE A 382 8.01 -15.05 -6.29
N LYS A 383 7.63 -13.89 -6.81
CA LYS A 383 6.30 -13.69 -7.41
C LYS A 383 6.06 -14.60 -8.61
N GLN A 384 7.05 -14.78 -9.46
CA GLN A 384 6.97 -15.60 -10.67
C GLN A 384 6.83 -17.10 -10.35
N TRP A 385 7.49 -17.58 -9.29
CA TRP A 385 7.29 -18.94 -8.80
C TRP A 385 5.90 -19.13 -8.20
N MET A 386 5.45 -18.19 -7.36
CA MET A 386 4.12 -18.27 -6.75
C MET A 386 2.99 -18.17 -7.77
N ALA A 387 3.19 -17.51 -8.89
CA ALA A 387 2.24 -17.47 -10.01
C ALA A 387 2.03 -18.84 -10.70
N LYS A 388 2.92 -19.82 -10.47
CA LYS A 388 2.77 -21.21 -10.96
C LYS A 388 1.93 -22.09 -10.02
N GLY A 389 1.32 -21.50 -9.01
CA GLY A 389 0.48 -22.15 -8.01
C GLY A 389 1.19 -22.41 -6.68
N LEU A 390 0.38 -22.60 -5.65
CA LEU A 390 0.85 -22.67 -4.26
C LEU A 390 1.92 -23.76 -4.04
N TYR A 391 1.68 -24.97 -4.50
CA TYR A 391 2.56 -26.13 -4.20
C TYR A 391 3.90 -26.05 -4.92
N LEU A 392 3.88 -25.87 -6.26
CA LEU A 392 5.10 -25.74 -7.05
C LEU A 392 5.85 -24.46 -6.67
N GLY A 393 5.12 -23.35 -6.51
CA GLY A 393 5.71 -22.08 -6.10
C GLY A 393 6.43 -22.20 -4.75
N THR A 394 5.79 -22.77 -3.75
CA THR A 394 6.40 -22.96 -2.42
C THR A 394 7.65 -23.86 -2.48
N LEU A 395 7.59 -24.97 -3.23
CA LEU A 395 8.74 -25.86 -3.41
C LEU A 395 9.92 -25.11 -4.02
N MET A 396 9.68 -24.37 -5.11
CA MET A 396 10.74 -23.67 -5.83
C MET A 396 11.28 -22.46 -5.05
N VAL A 397 10.43 -21.72 -4.35
CA VAL A 397 10.86 -20.66 -3.43
C VAL A 397 11.71 -21.24 -2.29
N GLY A 398 11.30 -22.36 -1.70
CA GLY A 398 12.08 -23.06 -0.68
C GLY A 398 13.46 -23.49 -1.20
N LEU A 399 13.53 -24.10 -2.38
CA LEU A 399 14.79 -24.50 -3.02
C LEU A 399 15.67 -23.27 -3.29
N GLU A 400 15.11 -22.25 -3.93
CA GLU A 400 15.85 -21.07 -4.37
C GLU A 400 16.32 -20.21 -3.19
N GLN A 401 15.44 -19.91 -2.25
CA GLN A 401 15.74 -18.99 -1.15
C GLN A 401 16.37 -19.68 0.06
N LYS A 402 15.96 -20.92 0.41
CA LYS A 402 16.50 -21.63 1.57
C LYS A 402 17.77 -22.39 1.25
N VAL A 403 17.80 -23.13 0.12
CA VAL A 403 18.94 -23.99 -0.22
C VAL A 403 20.04 -23.20 -0.95
N MET A 404 19.64 -22.34 -1.92
CA MET A 404 20.59 -21.59 -2.77
C MET A 404 20.80 -20.14 -2.30
N GLY A 405 20.19 -19.72 -1.19
CA GLY A 405 20.34 -18.38 -0.62
C GLY A 405 19.87 -17.22 -1.52
N GLY A 406 19.02 -17.49 -2.51
CA GLY A 406 18.53 -16.53 -3.49
C GLY A 406 19.54 -16.13 -4.58
N ASN A 407 20.77 -16.68 -4.53
CA ASN A 407 21.83 -16.41 -5.51
C ASN A 407 21.78 -17.45 -6.64
N VAL A 408 20.75 -17.37 -7.47
CA VAL A 408 20.57 -18.28 -8.60
C VAL A 408 20.97 -17.62 -9.92
N PRO A 409 21.47 -18.37 -10.93
CA PRO A 409 21.93 -17.81 -12.20
C PRO A 409 20.78 -17.41 -13.15
N TRP A 410 19.54 -17.71 -12.81
CA TRP A 410 18.37 -17.36 -13.63
C TRP A 410 17.56 -16.24 -13.01
N THR A 411 16.81 -15.55 -13.87
CA THR A 411 15.79 -14.56 -13.50
C THR A 411 14.53 -14.88 -14.28
N LEU A 412 13.41 -14.93 -13.57
CA LEU A 412 12.10 -15.18 -14.15
C LEU A 412 11.37 -13.85 -14.35
N HIS A 413 10.78 -13.69 -15.51
CA HIS A 413 10.01 -12.49 -15.88
C HIS A 413 8.53 -12.82 -16.05
N HIS A 414 7.66 -11.84 -15.87
CA HIS A 414 6.25 -11.90 -16.24
C HIS A 414 5.92 -10.76 -17.22
N LYS A 415 4.86 -10.96 -18.04
CA LYS A 415 4.57 -10.06 -19.15
C LYS A 415 3.18 -9.41 -19.08
N HIS A 416 2.36 -9.86 -18.15
CA HIS A 416 0.97 -9.44 -18.05
C HIS A 416 0.72 -8.61 -16.80
N ALA A 417 0.02 -7.50 -16.97
CA ALA A 417 -0.49 -6.70 -15.86
C ALA A 417 -1.70 -7.38 -15.20
N ASP A 418 -1.94 -7.08 -13.94
CA ASP A 418 -3.00 -7.73 -13.15
C ASP A 418 -4.41 -7.53 -13.72
N HIS A 419 -4.68 -6.39 -14.36
CA HIS A 419 -5.99 -6.12 -14.99
C HIS A 419 -6.26 -6.99 -16.23
N GLU A 420 -5.24 -7.45 -16.93
CA GLU A 420 -5.35 -8.30 -18.12
C GLU A 420 -5.71 -9.75 -17.78
N MET A 421 -5.61 -10.15 -16.50
CA MET A 421 -5.71 -11.55 -16.11
C MET A 421 -7.15 -12.07 -15.96
N LEU A 422 -8.16 -11.20 -15.86
CA LEU A 422 -9.55 -11.63 -15.72
C LEU A 422 -10.02 -12.37 -16.99
N LYS A 423 -10.59 -13.54 -16.78
CA LYS A 423 -11.29 -14.30 -17.82
C LYS A 423 -12.74 -13.82 -17.96
N PRO A 424 -13.36 -13.95 -19.13
CA PRO A 424 -14.79 -13.75 -19.26
C PRO A 424 -15.58 -14.58 -18.25
N ALA A 425 -16.65 -14.02 -17.69
CA ALA A 425 -17.49 -14.67 -16.69
C ALA A 425 -18.06 -16.01 -17.19
N SER A 426 -18.36 -16.12 -18.49
CA SER A 426 -18.83 -17.36 -19.13
C SER A 426 -17.84 -18.53 -19.10
N GLN A 427 -16.56 -18.25 -18.82
CA GLN A 427 -15.49 -19.26 -18.69
C GLN A 427 -15.15 -19.58 -17.21
N CYS A 428 -15.88 -19.01 -16.27
CA CYS A 428 -15.59 -19.14 -14.85
C CYS A 428 -16.82 -19.65 -14.09
N GLU A 429 -16.57 -20.44 -13.06
CA GLU A 429 -17.63 -20.85 -12.14
C GLU A 429 -17.95 -19.69 -11.18
N PRO A 430 -19.24 -19.35 -10.99
CA PRO A 430 -19.67 -18.45 -9.93
C PRO A 430 -19.21 -18.93 -8.56
N ILE A 431 -18.90 -18.01 -7.68
CA ILE A 431 -18.53 -18.30 -6.30
C ILE A 431 -19.67 -17.80 -5.40
N GLU A 432 -20.26 -18.72 -4.67
CA GLU A 432 -21.26 -18.39 -3.65
C GLU A 432 -20.59 -18.20 -2.30
N TYR A 433 -20.87 -17.09 -1.66
CA TYR A 433 -20.35 -16.76 -0.35
C TYR A 433 -21.43 -16.90 0.73
N PRO A 434 -21.11 -17.45 1.91
CA PRO A 434 -22.06 -17.54 3.00
C PRO A 434 -22.45 -16.15 3.51
N LYS A 435 -23.70 -16.02 3.97
CA LYS A 435 -24.13 -14.78 4.63
C LYS A 435 -23.34 -14.57 5.92
N PRO A 436 -22.96 -13.33 6.24
CA PRO A 436 -22.26 -13.04 7.48
C PRO A 436 -23.13 -13.30 8.70
N ASP A 437 -22.52 -13.74 9.80
CA ASP A 437 -23.19 -14.06 11.07
C ASP A 437 -23.31 -12.87 12.03
N GLY A 438 -22.68 -11.74 11.71
CA GLY A 438 -22.65 -10.53 12.54
C GLY A 438 -21.84 -10.68 13.84
N LYS A 439 -21.09 -11.76 14.01
CA LYS A 439 -20.26 -12.04 15.21
C LYS A 439 -18.80 -12.24 14.87
N LEU A 440 -18.52 -13.12 13.92
CA LEU A 440 -17.18 -13.40 13.40
C LEU A 440 -17.02 -12.87 11.97
N THR A 441 -18.08 -12.94 11.20
CA THR A 441 -18.13 -12.47 9.82
C THR A 441 -19.15 -11.33 9.68
N PHE A 442 -18.84 -10.36 8.81
CA PHE A 442 -19.60 -9.12 8.70
C PHE A 442 -19.79 -8.74 7.22
N ASP A 443 -20.82 -7.95 6.95
CA ASP A 443 -21.03 -7.33 5.65
C ASP A 443 -20.07 -6.17 5.39
N ARG A 444 -19.99 -5.73 4.12
CA ARG A 444 -19.07 -4.65 3.71
C ARG A 444 -19.44 -3.30 4.31
N LEU A 445 -20.72 -2.94 4.36
CA LEU A 445 -21.14 -1.62 4.84
C LEU A 445 -20.84 -1.45 6.32
N SER A 446 -21.14 -2.46 7.14
CA SER A 446 -20.77 -2.45 8.56
C SER A 446 -19.25 -2.43 8.77
N SER A 447 -18.48 -2.97 7.82
CA SER A 447 -17.01 -2.91 7.84
C SER A 447 -16.51 -1.51 7.47
N VAL A 448 -17.04 -0.90 6.42
CA VAL A 448 -16.73 0.47 6.02
C VAL A 448 -17.04 1.46 7.14
N PHE A 449 -18.13 1.30 7.85
CA PHE A 449 -18.49 2.16 8.97
C PHE A 449 -17.38 2.27 10.01
N ILE A 450 -16.73 1.17 10.38
CA ILE A 450 -15.62 1.18 11.35
C ILE A 450 -14.24 1.48 10.75
N SER A 451 -14.16 1.81 9.47
CA SER A 451 -12.95 2.41 8.87
C SER A 451 -12.85 3.91 9.15
N ASN A 452 -13.91 4.49 9.71
CA ASN A 452 -14.08 5.93 9.93
C ASN A 452 -13.85 6.75 8.64
N THR A 453 -14.13 6.16 7.47
CA THR A 453 -14.02 6.89 6.22
C THR A 453 -15.10 7.94 6.12
N ASN A 454 -14.71 9.16 5.77
CA ASN A 454 -15.61 10.27 5.55
C ASN A 454 -15.07 11.15 4.41
N HIS A 455 -15.94 11.61 3.54
CA HIS A 455 -15.61 12.53 2.45
C HIS A 455 -16.63 13.66 2.46
N GLU A 456 -16.22 14.83 1.98
CA GLU A 456 -17.18 15.89 1.70
C GLU A 456 -18.25 15.37 0.74
N GLU A 457 -19.53 15.55 1.11
CA GLU A 457 -20.61 15.03 0.29
C GLU A 457 -20.76 15.79 -1.02
N ASN A 458 -20.58 17.10 -0.98
CA ASN A 458 -20.73 17.97 -2.13
C ASN A 458 -19.38 18.22 -2.83
N GLN A 459 -18.75 17.14 -3.32
CA GLN A 459 -17.56 17.22 -4.16
C GLN A 459 -17.68 16.31 -5.38
N PRO A 460 -16.91 16.53 -6.46
CA PRO A 460 -16.84 15.61 -7.58
C PRO A 460 -16.35 14.23 -7.13
N ALA A 461 -16.90 13.17 -7.72
CA ALA A 461 -16.46 11.83 -7.41
C ALA A 461 -14.99 11.64 -7.83
N HIS A 462 -14.13 11.25 -6.88
CA HIS A 462 -12.71 10.99 -7.12
C HIS A 462 -12.42 9.63 -7.81
N LEU A 463 -13.47 8.91 -8.16
CA LEU A 463 -13.44 7.67 -8.93
C LEU A 463 -14.06 7.99 -10.29
N THR A 464 -13.22 8.48 -11.20
CA THR A 464 -13.66 8.94 -12.51
C THR A 464 -13.67 7.81 -13.53
N LEU A 465 -14.52 7.93 -14.55
CA LEU A 465 -14.60 7.00 -15.66
C LEU A 465 -14.10 7.69 -16.93
N LYS A 466 -13.21 7.03 -17.69
CA LYS A 466 -12.80 7.53 -19.01
C LYS A 466 -13.97 7.52 -20.00
N ASP A 467 -14.81 6.49 -19.91
CA ASP A 467 -16.03 6.29 -20.69
C ASP A 467 -17.13 5.73 -19.78
N ALA A 468 -18.21 6.48 -19.60
CA ALA A 468 -19.33 6.11 -18.73
C ALA A 468 -20.12 4.88 -19.22
N SER A 469 -19.97 4.49 -20.48
CA SER A 469 -20.69 3.36 -21.07
C SER A 469 -20.00 2.00 -20.80
N VAL A 470 -18.70 2.01 -20.57
CA VAL A 470 -17.86 0.79 -20.44
C VAL A 470 -18.29 -0.11 -19.27
N PRO A 471 -18.61 0.39 -18.08
CA PRO A 471 -19.00 -0.48 -16.98
C PRO A 471 -20.18 -1.40 -17.29
N VAL A 472 -21.20 -0.89 -18.00
CA VAL A 472 -22.38 -1.67 -18.38
C VAL A 472 -22.13 -2.47 -19.65
N ASN A 473 -21.58 -1.82 -20.70
CA ASN A 473 -21.48 -2.44 -22.02
C ASN A 473 -20.35 -3.46 -22.13
N VAL A 474 -19.31 -3.34 -21.31
CA VAL A 474 -18.15 -4.24 -21.33
C VAL A 474 -18.04 -5.03 -20.02
N ASN A 475 -17.85 -4.33 -18.88
CA ASN A 475 -17.50 -4.99 -17.62
C ASN A 475 -18.65 -5.87 -17.10
N LEU A 476 -19.88 -5.35 -17.10
CA LEU A 476 -21.05 -6.13 -16.66
C LEU A 476 -21.31 -7.32 -17.60
N ARG A 477 -21.27 -7.10 -18.90
CA ARG A 477 -21.61 -8.13 -19.90
C ARG A 477 -20.54 -9.21 -20.01
N THR A 478 -19.27 -8.83 -19.99
CA THR A 478 -18.16 -9.77 -20.21
C THR A 478 -17.67 -10.39 -18.92
N TYR A 479 -17.60 -9.63 -17.84
CA TYR A 479 -16.97 -10.02 -16.57
C TYR A 479 -17.97 -10.06 -15.39
N ALA A 480 -19.26 -9.93 -15.66
CA ALA A 480 -20.32 -9.90 -14.66
C ALA A 480 -20.18 -8.78 -13.59
N GLY A 481 -19.64 -7.62 -13.99
CA GLY A 481 -19.47 -6.46 -13.11
C GLY A 481 -18.48 -6.70 -11.96
N PRO A 482 -17.19 -6.94 -12.26
CA PRO A 482 -16.20 -7.32 -11.25
C PRO A 482 -15.94 -6.21 -10.25
N GLU A 483 -16.24 -4.95 -10.57
CA GLU A 483 -16.11 -3.79 -9.69
C GLU A 483 -16.84 -3.96 -8.37
N ALA A 484 -18.04 -4.52 -8.43
CA ALA A 484 -18.86 -4.79 -7.24
C ALA A 484 -18.26 -5.87 -6.33
N ARG A 485 -17.26 -6.63 -6.80
CA ARG A 485 -16.62 -7.72 -6.05
C ARG A 485 -15.21 -7.39 -5.60
N PHE A 486 -14.39 -6.81 -6.47
CA PHE A 486 -13.03 -6.47 -6.09
C PHE A 486 -12.96 -5.26 -5.14
N CYS A 487 -13.98 -4.39 -5.12
CA CYS A 487 -14.02 -3.28 -4.18
C CYS A 487 -14.33 -3.79 -2.76
N PRO A 488 -13.43 -3.57 -1.79
CA PRO A 488 -13.63 -4.00 -0.41
C PRO A 488 -14.56 -3.08 0.39
N ALA A 489 -15.04 -1.99 -0.22
CA ALA A 489 -15.75 -0.91 0.47
C ALA A 489 -17.15 -0.62 -0.11
N ALA A 490 -17.71 -1.52 -0.93
CA ALA A 490 -19.05 -1.36 -1.53
C ALA A 490 -19.24 0.00 -2.26
N VAL A 491 -18.21 0.45 -2.97
CA VAL A 491 -18.27 1.69 -3.75
C VAL A 491 -19.07 1.51 -5.04
N TYR A 492 -18.97 0.36 -5.67
CA TYR A 492 -19.57 0.08 -6.98
C TYR A 492 -20.78 -0.83 -6.84
N GLU A 493 -21.89 -0.40 -7.43
CA GLU A 493 -23.14 -1.15 -7.45
C GLU A 493 -23.81 -1.07 -8.82
N PHE A 494 -24.24 -2.21 -9.37
CA PHE A 494 -25.05 -2.25 -10.57
C PHE A 494 -26.52 -2.31 -10.20
N VAL A 495 -27.29 -1.35 -10.66
CA VAL A 495 -28.72 -1.21 -10.39
C VAL A 495 -29.52 -1.11 -11.68
N LYS A 496 -30.82 -1.43 -11.61
CA LYS A 496 -31.74 -1.23 -12.72
C LYS A 496 -32.31 0.17 -12.72
N ASN A 497 -32.39 0.78 -13.88
CA ASN A 497 -33.21 1.96 -14.13
C ASN A 497 -34.70 1.58 -14.23
N ASP A 498 -35.57 2.57 -14.25
CA ASP A 498 -37.03 2.37 -14.38
C ASP A 498 -37.41 1.70 -15.73
N ASP A 499 -36.62 1.89 -16.78
CA ASP A 499 -36.77 1.24 -18.09
C ASP A 499 -36.18 -0.18 -18.15
N GLY A 500 -35.66 -0.69 -17.02
CA GLY A 500 -35.04 -2.02 -16.93
C GLY A 500 -33.59 -2.11 -17.41
N SER A 501 -33.01 -1.02 -17.92
CA SER A 501 -31.60 -0.99 -18.28
C SER A 501 -30.70 -1.00 -17.04
N ASP A 502 -29.46 -1.46 -17.21
CA ASP A 502 -28.47 -1.45 -16.12
C ASP A 502 -27.71 -0.11 -16.06
N ARG A 503 -27.37 0.32 -14.87
CA ARG A 503 -26.44 1.43 -14.64
C ARG A 503 -25.47 1.11 -13.50
N LEU A 504 -24.28 1.70 -13.56
CA LEU A 504 -23.33 1.69 -12.44
C LEU A 504 -23.62 2.89 -11.52
N VAL A 505 -23.70 2.62 -10.21
CA VAL A 505 -23.69 3.62 -9.15
C VAL A 505 -22.33 3.60 -8.48
N ILE A 506 -21.74 4.78 -8.26
CA ILE A 506 -20.46 4.96 -7.58
C ILE A 506 -20.71 5.68 -6.25
N ASN A 507 -20.68 4.92 -5.16
CA ASN A 507 -20.83 5.41 -3.79
C ASN A 507 -19.46 5.90 -3.28
N ALA A 508 -18.96 7.01 -3.81
CA ALA A 508 -17.60 7.50 -3.58
C ALA A 508 -17.29 7.74 -2.09
N GLN A 509 -18.31 8.07 -1.29
CA GLN A 509 -18.17 8.29 0.15
C GLN A 509 -17.71 7.05 0.93
N ASN A 510 -18.00 5.85 0.42
CA ASN A 510 -17.55 4.60 1.02
C ASN A 510 -16.06 4.31 0.75
N CYS A 511 -15.40 5.09 -0.10
CA CYS A 511 -14.04 4.79 -0.56
C CYS A 511 -13.03 4.87 0.60
N VAL A 512 -12.27 3.78 0.80
CA VAL A 512 -11.17 3.71 1.77
C VAL A 512 -9.79 3.94 1.11
N HIS A 513 -9.76 4.50 -0.08
CA HIS A 513 -8.54 4.83 -0.83
C HIS A 513 -7.62 3.62 -1.12
N CYS A 514 -8.17 2.42 -1.23
CA CYS A 514 -7.37 1.19 -1.41
C CYS A 514 -6.73 1.05 -2.78
N LYS A 515 -7.18 1.79 -3.81
CA LYS A 515 -6.69 1.78 -5.19
C LYS A 515 -6.96 0.49 -5.99
N THR A 516 -7.67 -0.48 -5.45
CA THR A 516 -7.94 -1.77 -6.11
C THR A 516 -8.64 -1.59 -7.46
N CYS A 517 -9.61 -0.68 -7.54
CA CYS A 517 -10.36 -0.41 -8.77
C CYS A 517 -9.49 0.14 -9.90
N ASP A 518 -8.62 1.08 -9.59
CA ASP A 518 -7.65 1.65 -10.53
C ASP A 518 -6.63 0.61 -11.04
N ILE A 519 -6.38 -0.44 -10.25
CA ILE A 519 -5.46 -1.52 -10.61
C ILE A 519 -6.18 -2.64 -11.38
N LYS A 520 -7.34 -3.10 -10.88
CA LYS A 520 -7.97 -4.36 -11.31
C LYS A 520 -9.04 -4.21 -12.38
N ASP A 521 -9.53 -3.00 -12.63
CA ASP A 521 -10.50 -2.79 -13.72
C ASP A 521 -9.96 -3.33 -15.04
N PRO A 522 -10.61 -4.36 -15.66
CA PRO A 522 -10.08 -5.02 -16.85
C PRO A 522 -9.95 -4.10 -18.07
N THR A 523 -10.70 -3.03 -18.09
CA THR A 523 -10.67 -2.04 -19.17
C THR A 523 -9.80 -0.82 -18.85
N GLN A 524 -9.28 -0.74 -17.60
CA GLN A 524 -8.57 0.45 -17.10
C GLN A 524 -9.35 1.76 -17.31
N ASN A 525 -10.66 1.66 -17.24
CA ASN A 525 -11.62 2.75 -17.39
C ASN A 525 -11.77 3.58 -16.12
N ILE A 526 -11.68 2.93 -14.96
CA ILE A 526 -11.75 3.60 -13.66
C ILE A 526 -10.40 4.26 -13.37
N VAL A 527 -10.43 5.57 -13.11
CA VAL A 527 -9.25 6.35 -12.73
C VAL A 527 -9.49 6.96 -11.35
N TRP A 528 -8.64 6.60 -10.40
CA TRP A 528 -8.64 7.23 -9.09
C TRP A 528 -7.88 8.56 -9.16
N VAL A 529 -8.52 9.64 -8.77
CA VAL A 529 -7.90 10.96 -8.56
C VAL A 529 -8.00 11.34 -7.10
N THR A 530 -7.19 12.31 -6.64
CA THR A 530 -7.27 12.71 -5.24
C THR A 530 -8.58 13.46 -4.96
N PRO A 531 -9.34 13.09 -3.91
CA PRO A 531 -10.48 13.88 -3.46
C PRO A 531 -10.01 15.16 -2.78
N GLU A 532 -10.95 16.00 -2.39
CA GLU A 532 -10.72 17.12 -1.49
C GLU A 532 -9.99 16.66 -0.22
N GLY A 533 -9.09 17.49 0.28
CA GLY A 533 -8.23 17.14 1.39
C GLY A 533 -8.93 16.98 2.74
N GLY A 534 -8.31 16.23 3.64
CA GLY A 534 -8.84 15.95 4.98
C GLY A 534 -9.86 14.82 5.04
N GLY A 535 -10.41 14.38 3.88
CA GLY A 535 -11.33 13.24 3.79
C GLY A 535 -10.62 11.91 3.64
N GLY A 536 -11.42 10.82 3.67
CA GLY A 536 -10.97 9.43 3.58
C GLY A 536 -11.00 8.68 4.89
N PRO A 537 -10.37 7.49 4.98
CA PRO A 537 -10.36 6.69 6.20
C PRO A 537 -9.54 7.37 7.30
N ASN A 538 -9.92 7.11 8.55
CA ASN A 538 -9.13 7.50 9.72
C ASN A 538 -8.94 6.26 10.61
N TYR A 539 -7.78 5.60 10.46
CA TYR A 539 -7.51 4.34 11.11
C TYR A 539 -6.90 4.54 12.50
N PRO A 540 -7.59 4.10 13.57
CA PRO A 540 -6.99 4.04 14.90
C PRO A 540 -6.11 2.79 15.00
N ASN A 541 -4.89 2.90 15.44
CA ASN A 541 -4.01 1.77 15.79
C ASN A 541 -3.90 0.64 14.74
N MET A 542 -3.85 0.99 13.42
CA MET A 542 -3.84 0.05 12.30
C MET A 542 -2.50 0.00 11.55
#